data_3ed863ac2689e605f982bbd022829c7f
#
_entry.id   3ed863ac2689e605f982bbd022829c7f
#
_cell.length_a   1.000
_cell.length_b   1.000
_cell.length_c   1.000
_cell.angle_alpha   90.00
_cell.angle_beta   90.00
_cell.angle_gamma   90.00
#
_symmetry.space_group_name_H-M   'P 1'
#
loop_
_entity.id
_entity.type
_entity.pdbx_description
1 polymer ?
#
loop_
_entity_poly.entity_id
_entity_poly.type
_entity_poly.pdbx_seq_one_letter_code
_entity_poly.pdbx_strand_id
1 'polypeptide(L)'
;TISTVEGKTLFYTNGETVYTSGNTIMLNGTGLSSSGTSTQSAIIVPQPTTNNYFIFTTDFAENPNGFEWSIVDMNLNGGEGMVTSKNNTIIPGAVSEKVTACCHGIEDGYWVITHTSGDTSYYSFKVSSTGLSGPVITNIGSTHNTARGYMKTSPDNSKLISLLYDEDIIDILDFNDTGGTLSNLITLTGITYDVGPYGLEFSSDSTKFYVSDGAGEKIYQFDLSHTTAVDIIDYMIELPSISGASLGALQMGPDEKIYVADLDKPYLHVIHHPNGLGVQCNLQTNDFIL
;
A
#
# COMPACT_ATOMS: atom_id res chain seq x y z
N THR A 1 -6.01 -2.83 -9.11
CA THR A 1 -6.53 -3.98 -9.88
C THR A 1 -7.01 -5.07 -8.93
N ILE A 2 -8.12 -5.75 -9.27
CA ILE A 2 -8.58 -6.96 -8.61
C ILE A 2 -8.76 -8.07 -9.66
N SER A 3 -8.38 -9.29 -9.31
CA SER A 3 -8.43 -10.46 -10.21
C SER A 3 -9.06 -11.66 -9.50
N THR A 4 -9.53 -12.62 -10.28
CA THR A 4 -9.94 -13.94 -9.77
C THR A 4 -8.72 -14.74 -9.30
N VAL A 5 -8.95 -15.86 -8.60
CA VAL A 5 -7.88 -16.78 -8.20
C VAL A 5 -7.12 -17.41 -9.38
N GLU A 6 -7.73 -17.45 -10.57
CA GLU A 6 -7.09 -17.89 -11.82
C GLU A 6 -6.31 -16.76 -12.51
N GLY A 7 -6.21 -15.56 -11.91
CA GLY A 7 -5.48 -14.42 -12.44
C GLY A 7 -6.23 -13.59 -13.50
N LYS A 8 -7.52 -13.87 -13.74
CA LYS A 8 -8.32 -13.05 -14.66
C LYS A 8 -8.71 -11.71 -13.99
N THR A 9 -8.33 -10.60 -14.61
CA THR A 9 -8.75 -9.27 -14.14
C THR A 9 -10.27 -9.15 -14.12
N LEU A 10 -10.83 -8.72 -13.00
CA LEU A 10 -12.23 -8.38 -12.85
C LEU A 10 -12.48 -6.93 -13.23
N PHE A 11 -11.77 -6.02 -12.57
CA PHE A 11 -11.78 -4.59 -12.87
C PHE A 11 -10.55 -3.92 -12.22
N TYR A 12 -10.35 -2.64 -12.51
CA TYR A 12 -9.28 -1.86 -11.91
C TYR A 12 -9.68 -0.38 -11.80
N THR A 13 -8.92 0.39 -11.03
CA THR A 13 -9.13 1.81 -10.86
C THR A 13 -7.78 2.54 -10.75
N ASN A 14 -7.77 3.80 -11.13
CA ASN A 14 -6.69 4.76 -10.85
C ASN A 14 -7.03 5.69 -9.67
N GLY A 15 -8.14 5.42 -8.96
CA GLY A 15 -8.63 6.25 -7.86
C GLY A 15 -9.65 7.32 -8.29
N GLU A 16 -9.73 7.67 -9.55
CA GLU A 16 -10.68 8.65 -10.12
C GLU A 16 -11.76 7.97 -10.98
N THR A 17 -11.37 6.89 -11.65
CA THR A 17 -12.23 6.15 -12.60
C THR A 17 -12.05 4.65 -12.41
N VAL A 18 -13.16 3.92 -12.47
CA VAL A 18 -13.19 2.45 -12.44
C VAL A 18 -13.35 1.95 -13.87
N TYR A 19 -12.50 0.97 -14.24
CA TYR A 19 -12.48 0.35 -15.56
C TYR A 19 -12.83 -1.12 -15.47
N THR A 20 -13.60 -1.62 -16.43
CA THR A 20 -13.89 -3.06 -16.59
C THR A 20 -12.66 -3.84 -17.02
N SER A 21 -12.71 -5.16 -16.99
CA SER A 21 -11.66 -6.03 -17.56
C SER A 21 -11.44 -5.82 -19.07
N GLY A 22 -12.40 -5.25 -19.77
CA GLY A 22 -12.32 -4.88 -21.19
C GLY A 22 -11.71 -3.51 -21.46
N ASN A 23 -11.10 -2.86 -20.45
CA ASN A 23 -10.50 -1.51 -20.53
C ASN A 23 -11.51 -0.41 -20.91
N THR A 24 -12.78 -0.61 -20.62
CA THR A 24 -13.84 0.42 -20.79
C THR A 24 -14.22 0.99 -19.43
N ILE A 25 -14.73 2.21 -19.41
CA ILE A 25 -15.23 2.81 -18.17
C ILE A 25 -16.42 1.98 -17.66
N MET A 26 -16.35 1.55 -16.42
CA MET A 26 -17.44 0.82 -15.76
C MET A 26 -18.68 1.71 -15.64
N LEU A 27 -19.86 1.12 -15.70
CA LEU A 27 -21.11 1.86 -15.53
C LEU A 27 -21.10 2.62 -14.20
N ASN A 28 -21.35 3.94 -14.24
CA ASN A 28 -21.21 4.88 -13.12
C ASN A 28 -19.80 4.96 -12.50
N GLY A 29 -18.75 4.56 -13.22
CA GLY A 29 -17.38 4.38 -12.71
C GLY A 29 -16.52 5.65 -12.71
N THR A 30 -17.02 6.83 -13.11
CA THR A 30 -16.26 8.09 -13.09
C THR A 30 -16.51 8.90 -11.83
N GLY A 31 -15.56 9.77 -11.47
CA GLY A 31 -15.73 10.75 -10.39
C GLY A 31 -15.61 10.15 -8.99
N LEU A 32 -14.68 9.21 -8.77
CA LEU A 32 -14.20 8.87 -7.44
C LEU A 32 -13.29 10.01 -6.96
N SER A 33 -13.24 10.22 -5.64
CA SER A 33 -12.65 11.41 -5.01
C SER A 33 -11.15 11.27 -4.70
N SER A 34 -10.41 10.46 -5.44
CA SER A 34 -8.95 10.43 -5.30
C SER A 34 -8.28 11.39 -6.29
N SER A 35 -7.00 11.62 -6.11
CA SER A 35 -6.14 12.33 -7.04
C SER A 35 -5.14 11.38 -7.68
N GLY A 36 -4.91 11.53 -8.99
CA GLY A 36 -3.87 10.78 -9.72
C GLY A 36 -2.44 11.05 -9.24
N THR A 37 -2.24 12.04 -8.36
CA THR A 37 -0.94 12.36 -7.72
C THR A 37 -0.79 11.79 -6.33
N SER A 38 -1.83 11.19 -5.75
CA SER A 38 -1.79 10.56 -4.44
C SER A 38 -0.91 9.30 -4.46
N THR A 39 -0.04 9.12 -3.46
CA THR A 39 0.93 8.01 -3.37
C THR A 39 0.25 6.64 -3.44
N GLN A 40 -0.79 6.41 -2.65
CA GLN A 40 -1.63 5.21 -2.67
C GLN A 40 -3.09 5.63 -2.83
N SER A 41 -3.45 6.03 -4.05
CA SER A 41 -4.72 6.69 -4.36
C SER A 41 -5.96 5.85 -4.06
N ALA A 42 -5.87 4.52 -4.21
CA ALA A 42 -7.01 3.64 -3.98
C ALA A 42 -6.60 2.20 -3.68
N ILE A 43 -7.44 1.52 -2.88
CA ILE A 43 -7.35 0.07 -2.69
C ILE A 43 -8.72 -0.59 -2.90
N ILE A 44 -8.72 -1.76 -3.54
CA ILE A 44 -9.92 -2.56 -3.78
C ILE A 44 -9.95 -3.72 -2.79
N VAL A 45 -11.04 -3.85 -2.04
CA VAL A 45 -11.21 -4.88 -1.02
C VAL A 45 -12.52 -5.63 -1.26
N PRO A 46 -12.51 -6.96 -1.44
CA PRO A 46 -13.72 -7.73 -1.64
C PRO A 46 -14.59 -7.74 -0.36
N GLN A 47 -15.90 -7.67 -0.52
CA GLN A 47 -16.83 -7.95 0.56
C GLN A 47 -17.07 -9.45 0.65
N PRO A 48 -16.69 -10.13 1.73
CA PRO A 48 -16.83 -11.58 1.88
C PRO A 48 -18.25 -12.08 1.58
N THR A 49 -18.35 -13.26 0.98
CA THR A 49 -19.60 -13.94 0.64
C THR A 49 -20.51 -13.23 -0.35
N THR A 50 -20.05 -12.15 -0.98
CA THR A 50 -20.79 -11.38 -1.97
C THR A 50 -19.97 -11.19 -3.25
N ASN A 51 -20.57 -10.57 -4.28
CA ASN A 51 -19.85 -10.07 -5.46
C ASN A 51 -19.65 -8.55 -5.40
N ASN A 52 -19.70 -7.97 -4.21
CA ASN A 52 -19.41 -6.57 -3.98
C ASN A 52 -17.94 -6.36 -3.66
N TYR A 53 -17.43 -5.19 -4.07
CA TYR A 53 -16.08 -4.75 -3.78
C TYR A 53 -16.13 -3.32 -3.26
N PHE A 54 -15.48 -3.09 -2.14
CA PHE A 54 -15.20 -1.74 -1.68
C PHE A 54 -14.00 -1.17 -2.42
N ILE A 55 -14.07 0.08 -2.83
CA ILE A 55 -12.93 0.88 -3.26
C ILE A 55 -12.75 1.96 -2.22
N PHE A 56 -11.66 1.93 -1.49
CA PHE A 56 -11.27 3.01 -0.58
C PHE A 56 -10.36 3.97 -1.30
N THR A 57 -10.58 5.25 -1.11
CA THR A 57 -9.80 6.32 -1.75
C THR A 57 -9.23 7.27 -0.71
N THR A 58 -7.97 7.64 -0.92
CA THR A 58 -7.32 8.76 -0.23
C THR A 58 -7.16 9.89 -1.22
N ASP A 59 -7.40 11.11 -0.75
CA ASP A 59 -7.18 12.27 -1.59
C ASP A 59 -5.76 12.82 -1.40
N PHE A 60 -5.36 13.71 -2.29
CA PHE A 60 -4.12 14.47 -2.19
C PHE A 60 -4.15 15.39 -0.95
N ALA A 61 -3.03 15.53 -0.25
CA ALA A 61 -2.93 16.18 1.08
C ALA A 61 -3.52 17.58 1.18
N GLU A 62 -3.63 18.32 0.10
CA GLU A 62 -4.18 19.67 0.06
C GLU A 62 -5.69 19.69 -0.25
N ASN A 63 -6.29 18.55 -0.54
CA ASN A 63 -7.70 18.45 -0.89
C ASN A 63 -8.48 17.77 0.26
N PRO A 64 -9.49 18.40 0.85
CA PRO A 64 -10.08 17.99 2.11
C PRO A 64 -11.18 16.92 1.99
N ASN A 65 -11.24 16.12 0.91
CA ASN A 65 -12.28 15.10 0.77
C ASN A 65 -12.19 14.00 1.84
N GLY A 66 -11.00 13.79 2.40
CA GLY A 66 -10.78 12.83 3.48
C GLY A 66 -10.59 11.40 3.00
N PHE A 67 -10.96 10.44 3.84
CA PHE A 67 -10.96 9.02 3.50
C PHE A 67 -12.38 8.58 3.14
N GLU A 68 -12.54 8.04 1.96
CA GLU A 68 -13.85 7.70 1.40
C GLU A 68 -13.89 6.25 0.91
N TRP A 69 -15.11 5.74 0.73
CA TRP A 69 -15.33 4.45 0.09
C TRP A 69 -16.43 4.52 -0.96
N SER A 70 -16.31 3.64 -1.94
CA SER A 70 -17.30 3.39 -3.00
C SER A 70 -17.55 1.90 -3.12
N ILE A 71 -18.67 1.47 -3.72
CA ILE A 71 -19.00 0.06 -3.95
C ILE A 71 -19.16 -0.23 -5.42
N VAL A 72 -18.51 -1.31 -5.87
CA VAL A 72 -18.76 -2.00 -7.13
C VAL A 72 -19.55 -3.27 -6.86
N ASP A 73 -20.68 -3.47 -7.59
CA ASP A 73 -21.42 -4.73 -7.61
C ASP A 73 -21.20 -5.42 -8.97
N MET A 74 -20.50 -6.56 -8.93
CA MET A 74 -20.16 -7.35 -10.13
C MET A 74 -21.31 -8.20 -10.65
N ASN A 75 -22.47 -8.29 -9.95
CA ASN A 75 -23.67 -8.95 -10.48
C ASN A 75 -24.40 -8.11 -11.53
N LEU A 76 -24.10 -6.82 -11.58
CA LEU A 76 -24.80 -5.87 -12.45
C LEU A 76 -24.13 -5.76 -13.82
N ASN A 77 -24.83 -5.10 -14.74
CA ASN A 77 -24.34 -4.82 -16.11
C ASN A 77 -23.82 -6.09 -16.83
N GLY A 78 -24.54 -7.22 -16.71
CA GLY A 78 -24.16 -8.46 -17.38
C GLY A 78 -22.89 -9.12 -16.87
N GLY A 79 -22.43 -8.76 -15.66
CA GLY A 79 -21.18 -9.25 -15.07
C GLY A 79 -19.96 -8.34 -15.31
N GLU A 80 -20.14 -7.23 -16.00
CA GLU A 80 -19.08 -6.20 -16.16
C GLU A 80 -18.99 -5.26 -14.96
N GLY A 81 -19.99 -5.30 -14.06
CA GLY A 81 -20.04 -4.52 -12.85
C GLY A 81 -20.63 -3.11 -13.03
N MET A 82 -21.01 -2.54 -11.90
CA MET A 82 -21.48 -1.15 -11.78
C MET A 82 -21.07 -0.54 -10.45
N VAL A 83 -20.68 0.72 -10.44
CA VAL A 83 -20.49 1.47 -9.20
C VAL A 83 -21.88 1.87 -8.66
N THR A 84 -22.27 1.31 -7.53
CA THR A 84 -23.61 1.47 -6.93
C THR A 84 -23.66 2.55 -5.86
N SER A 85 -22.54 2.84 -5.21
CA SER A 85 -22.38 3.92 -4.23
C SER A 85 -21.00 4.55 -4.41
N LYS A 86 -20.89 5.86 -4.25
CA LYS A 86 -19.64 6.61 -4.42
C LYS A 86 -19.40 7.62 -3.33
N ASN A 87 -18.09 7.80 -3.01
CA ASN A 87 -17.57 8.93 -2.25
C ASN A 87 -18.26 9.08 -0.88
N ASN A 88 -18.41 7.94 -0.18
CA ASN A 88 -18.98 7.95 1.16
C ASN A 88 -17.86 8.25 2.16
N THR A 89 -17.81 9.47 2.66
CA THR A 89 -16.78 9.94 3.59
C THR A 89 -16.90 9.23 4.94
N ILE A 90 -15.81 8.65 5.43
CA ILE A 90 -15.72 8.00 6.75
C ILE A 90 -14.72 8.67 7.69
N ILE A 91 -13.71 9.35 7.16
CA ILE A 91 -12.85 10.26 7.91
C ILE A 91 -12.87 11.60 7.17
N PRO A 92 -13.54 12.63 7.71
CA PRO A 92 -13.54 13.95 7.11
C PRO A 92 -12.21 14.67 7.38
N GLY A 93 -11.78 15.53 6.45
CA GLY A 93 -10.57 16.33 6.57
C GLY A 93 -9.32 15.64 6.04
N ALA A 94 -8.17 16.18 6.35
CA ALA A 94 -6.90 15.73 5.77
C ALA A 94 -6.51 14.33 6.28
N VAL A 95 -6.34 13.39 5.35
CA VAL A 95 -5.71 12.09 5.57
C VAL A 95 -4.38 12.04 4.84
N SER A 96 -3.51 11.15 5.25
CA SER A 96 -2.30 10.86 4.48
C SER A 96 -2.67 10.16 3.17
N GLU A 97 -1.78 10.20 2.18
CA GLU A 97 -1.94 9.49 0.90
C GLU A 97 -1.69 7.98 1.03
N LYS A 98 -1.98 7.41 2.20
CA LYS A 98 -1.61 6.04 2.55
C LYS A 98 -2.85 5.22 2.85
N VAL A 99 -2.94 4.07 2.20
CA VAL A 99 -3.96 3.06 2.50
C VAL A 99 -3.41 1.67 2.24
N THR A 100 -3.64 0.75 3.17
CA THR A 100 -3.31 -0.67 2.99
C THR A 100 -4.44 -1.55 3.45
N ALA A 101 -4.43 -2.82 3.06
CA ALA A 101 -5.40 -3.80 3.53
C ALA A 101 -4.73 -5.15 3.73
N CYS A 102 -5.23 -5.89 4.73
CA CYS A 102 -4.81 -7.26 5.01
C CYS A 102 -6.00 -8.12 5.44
N CYS A 103 -5.81 -9.45 5.49
CA CYS A 103 -6.84 -10.35 5.97
C CYS A 103 -7.07 -10.17 7.48
N HIS A 104 -8.32 -10.41 7.92
CA HIS A 104 -8.63 -10.54 9.34
C HIS A 104 -8.14 -11.90 9.86
N GLY A 105 -7.49 -11.93 11.03
CA GLY A 105 -6.79 -13.11 11.53
C GLY A 105 -7.66 -14.33 11.84
N ILE A 106 -8.94 -14.15 12.13
CA ILE A 106 -9.85 -15.26 12.55
C ILE A 106 -11.07 -15.36 11.63
N GLU A 107 -11.69 -14.24 11.28
CA GLU A 107 -12.93 -14.20 10.53
C GLU A 107 -12.69 -13.98 9.04
N ASP A 108 -13.61 -14.44 8.21
CA ASP A 108 -13.63 -14.09 6.80
C ASP A 108 -13.89 -12.57 6.66
N GLY A 109 -12.85 -11.83 6.30
CA GLY A 109 -12.87 -10.38 6.22
C GLY A 109 -11.50 -9.76 6.05
N TYR A 110 -11.51 -8.43 6.04
CA TYR A 110 -10.30 -7.63 5.80
C TYR A 110 -10.23 -6.44 6.75
N TRP A 111 -9.02 -6.08 7.14
CA TRP A 111 -8.72 -4.77 7.69
C TRP A 111 -8.29 -3.83 6.58
N VAL A 112 -8.78 -2.60 6.64
CA VAL A 112 -8.32 -1.48 5.80
C VAL A 112 -7.79 -0.41 6.73
N ILE A 113 -6.54 -0.03 6.53
CA ILE A 113 -5.81 0.84 7.45
C ILE A 113 -5.39 2.11 6.70
N THR A 114 -5.63 3.27 7.31
CA THR A 114 -5.16 4.57 6.86
C THR A 114 -4.68 5.40 8.04
N HIS A 115 -4.08 6.56 7.77
CA HIS A 115 -3.55 7.49 8.78
C HIS A 115 -4.03 8.91 8.49
N THR A 116 -4.36 9.69 9.52
CA THR A 116 -4.68 11.11 9.38
C THR A 116 -3.41 11.95 9.22
N SER A 117 -3.53 13.11 8.56
CA SER A 117 -2.44 14.06 8.42
C SER A 117 -2.38 14.99 9.63
N GLY A 118 -1.18 15.34 10.07
CA GLY A 118 -0.93 16.29 11.16
C GLY A 118 -1.00 15.68 12.57
N ASP A 119 -1.18 14.38 12.72
CA ASP A 119 -1.23 13.70 14.02
C ASP A 119 -0.57 12.30 13.97
N THR A 120 -0.86 11.44 14.96
CA THR A 120 -0.34 10.08 15.10
C THR A 120 -1.43 9.01 15.01
N SER A 121 -2.58 9.33 14.39
CA SER A 121 -3.78 8.49 14.47
C SER A 121 -3.89 7.55 13.28
N TYR A 122 -3.76 6.25 13.54
CA TYR A 122 -4.11 5.18 12.61
C TYR A 122 -5.56 4.78 12.78
N TYR A 123 -6.26 4.56 11.69
CA TYR A 123 -7.65 4.13 11.62
C TYR A 123 -7.72 2.78 10.92
N SER A 124 -8.18 1.75 11.62
CA SER A 124 -8.40 0.40 11.07
C SER A 124 -9.89 0.14 10.95
N PHE A 125 -10.38 -0.05 9.73
CA PHE A 125 -11.76 -0.39 9.41
C PHE A 125 -11.85 -1.86 9.03
N LYS A 126 -12.92 -2.55 9.46
CA LYS A 126 -13.18 -3.94 9.11
C LYS A 126 -14.22 -4.06 8.00
N VAL A 127 -13.85 -4.74 6.92
CA VAL A 127 -14.77 -5.18 5.87
C VAL A 127 -15.13 -6.64 6.10
N SER A 128 -16.41 -6.94 6.29
CA SER A 128 -16.95 -8.28 6.54
C SER A 128 -18.13 -8.59 5.62
N SER A 129 -18.71 -9.78 5.73
CA SER A 129 -19.93 -10.15 4.99
C SER A 129 -21.10 -9.21 5.27
N THR A 130 -21.14 -8.56 6.44
CA THR A 130 -22.18 -7.59 6.82
C THR A 130 -21.87 -6.14 6.40
N GLY A 131 -20.69 -5.91 5.75
CA GLY A 131 -20.26 -4.60 5.28
C GLY A 131 -19.10 -4.01 6.09
N LEU A 132 -19.00 -2.68 6.07
CA LEU A 132 -17.96 -1.91 6.71
C LEU A 132 -18.30 -1.58 8.16
N SER A 133 -17.33 -1.72 9.06
CA SER A 133 -17.45 -1.37 10.49
C SER A 133 -16.14 -0.77 11.03
N GLY A 134 -16.19 -0.17 12.21
CA GLY A 134 -15.07 0.53 12.85
C GLY A 134 -15.29 2.04 12.86
N PRO A 135 -14.22 2.85 13.04
CA PRO A 135 -12.82 2.42 13.12
C PRO A 135 -12.38 1.94 14.52
N VAL A 136 -11.32 1.12 14.52
CA VAL A 136 -10.41 0.99 15.66
C VAL A 136 -9.34 2.05 15.48
N ILE A 137 -9.14 2.92 16.48
CA ILE A 137 -8.18 4.03 16.42
C ILE A 137 -7.01 3.71 17.33
N THR A 138 -5.79 3.82 16.80
CA THR A 138 -4.55 3.70 17.57
C THR A 138 -3.69 4.94 17.37
N ASN A 139 -3.42 5.66 18.47
CA ASN A 139 -2.55 6.84 18.46
C ASN A 139 -1.13 6.42 18.82
N ILE A 140 -0.29 6.23 17.83
CA ILE A 140 1.09 5.72 17.97
C ILE A 140 1.92 6.13 16.75
N GLY A 141 3.22 6.24 16.91
CA GLY A 141 4.14 6.54 15.82
C GLY A 141 4.47 8.00 15.68
N SER A 142 5.12 8.30 14.57
CA SER A 142 5.53 9.67 14.20
C SER A 142 4.34 10.48 13.72
N THR A 143 4.39 11.79 13.89
CA THR A 143 3.38 12.68 13.31
C THR A 143 3.59 12.76 11.79
N HIS A 144 2.57 12.45 11.01
CA HIS A 144 2.61 12.58 9.56
C HIS A 144 2.33 14.02 9.16
N ASN A 145 3.36 14.88 9.15
CA ASN A 145 3.22 16.28 8.73
C ASN A 145 3.02 16.43 7.23
N THR A 146 3.49 15.42 6.46
CA THR A 146 3.29 15.31 5.03
C THR A 146 2.59 14.00 4.71
N ALA A 147 1.96 13.94 3.53
CA ALA A 147 1.11 12.80 3.19
C ALA A 147 1.85 11.65 2.52
N ARG A 148 3.01 11.93 1.87
CA ARG A 148 3.70 11.05 0.94
C ARG A 148 4.41 9.87 1.60
N GLY A 149 4.68 8.84 0.81
CA GLY A 149 5.33 7.59 1.20
C GLY A 149 4.32 6.45 1.40
N TYR A 150 4.74 5.23 1.12
CA TYR A 150 3.89 4.04 1.18
C TYR A 150 3.66 3.57 2.61
N MET A 151 2.51 2.91 2.81
CA MET A 151 2.20 2.13 4.01
C MET A 151 1.75 0.74 3.60
N LYS A 152 2.31 -0.32 4.21
CA LYS A 152 1.93 -1.71 3.92
C LYS A 152 1.92 -2.56 5.19
N THR A 153 1.06 -3.57 5.19
CA THR A 153 1.11 -4.69 6.13
C THR A 153 2.00 -5.80 5.57
N SER A 154 2.67 -6.55 6.45
CA SER A 154 3.42 -7.73 6.07
C SER A 154 2.50 -8.85 5.57
N PRO A 155 2.99 -9.78 4.71
CA PRO A 155 2.21 -10.91 4.22
C PRO A 155 1.61 -11.81 5.31
N ASP A 156 2.26 -11.92 6.48
CA ASP A 156 1.78 -12.67 7.64
C ASP A 156 0.84 -11.85 8.56
N ASN A 157 0.51 -10.60 8.17
CA ASN A 157 -0.30 -9.64 8.91
C ASN A 157 0.26 -9.24 10.29
N SER A 158 1.49 -9.58 10.64
CA SER A 158 2.06 -9.29 11.97
C SER A 158 2.62 -7.87 12.11
N LYS A 159 2.93 -7.22 11.00
CA LYS A 159 3.56 -5.89 10.96
C LYS A 159 2.81 -4.91 10.07
N LEU A 160 2.92 -3.63 10.42
CA LEU A 160 2.63 -2.50 9.55
C LEU A 160 3.88 -1.62 9.46
N ILE A 161 4.27 -1.23 8.26
CA ILE A 161 5.32 -0.25 8.06
C ILE A 161 4.72 0.98 7.37
N SER A 162 5.09 2.17 7.84
CA SER A 162 4.72 3.45 7.27
C SER A 162 5.97 4.27 6.98
N LEU A 163 6.09 4.74 5.74
CA LEU A 163 7.18 5.61 5.29
C LEU A 163 6.72 7.07 5.38
N LEU A 164 7.52 7.93 5.99
CA LEU A 164 7.31 9.37 6.06
C LEU A 164 8.38 10.03 5.18
N TYR A 165 8.00 10.28 3.93
CA TYR A 165 8.91 10.66 2.85
C TYR A 165 9.70 11.94 3.12
N ASP A 166 9.02 13.01 3.54
CA ASP A 166 9.65 14.31 3.74
C ASP A 166 10.35 14.43 5.10
N GLU A 167 10.09 13.50 6.01
CA GLU A 167 10.70 13.44 7.34
C GLU A 167 11.89 12.48 7.42
N ASP A 168 12.14 11.69 6.37
CA ASP A 168 13.15 10.62 6.34
C ASP A 168 12.96 9.60 7.48
N ILE A 169 11.71 9.26 7.77
CA ILE A 169 11.33 8.37 8.87
C ILE A 169 10.69 7.09 8.32
N ILE A 170 10.99 5.96 8.97
CA ILE A 170 10.28 4.70 8.80
C ILE A 170 9.74 4.28 10.17
N ASP A 171 8.42 4.18 10.29
CA ASP A 171 7.76 3.60 11.46
C ASP A 171 7.41 2.14 11.20
N ILE A 172 7.87 1.25 12.08
CA ILE A 172 7.60 -0.19 12.09
C ILE A 172 6.75 -0.49 13.32
N LEU A 173 5.60 -1.11 13.13
CA LEU A 173 4.61 -1.37 14.16
C LEU A 173 4.19 -2.85 14.13
N ASP A 174 3.88 -3.42 15.29
CA ASP A 174 3.15 -4.67 15.35
C ASP A 174 1.68 -4.43 15.04
N PHE A 175 1.09 -5.25 14.19
CA PHE A 175 -0.33 -5.23 13.88
C PHE A 175 -1.03 -6.45 14.47
N ASN A 176 -2.10 -6.23 15.20
CA ASN A 176 -2.99 -7.27 15.70
C ASN A 176 -4.14 -7.46 14.70
N ASP A 177 -4.03 -8.44 13.83
CA ASP A 177 -4.99 -8.74 12.78
C ASP A 177 -6.35 -9.28 13.27
N THR A 178 -6.45 -9.62 14.55
CA THR A 178 -7.73 -9.98 15.21
C THR A 178 -8.45 -8.74 15.73
N GLY A 179 -7.70 -7.81 16.33
CA GLY A 179 -8.27 -6.62 17.01
C GLY A 179 -8.19 -5.32 16.20
N GLY A 180 -7.40 -5.28 15.12
CA GLY A 180 -7.17 -4.07 14.32
C GLY A 180 -6.33 -3.01 15.00
N THR A 181 -5.58 -3.36 16.07
CA THR A 181 -4.77 -2.41 16.86
C THR A 181 -3.29 -2.47 16.48
N LEU A 182 -2.59 -1.37 16.68
CA LEU A 182 -1.14 -1.24 16.48
C LEU A 182 -0.41 -1.10 17.83
N SER A 183 0.82 -1.59 17.88
CA SER A 183 1.66 -1.55 19.10
C SER A 183 3.15 -1.68 18.77
N ASN A 184 4.00 -1.62 19.79
CA ASN A 184 5.44 -1.92 19.70
C ASN A 184 6.17 -1.15 18.59
N LEU A 185 6.07 0.18 18.63
CA LEU A 185 6.71 1.06 17.66
C LEU A 185 8.24 0.95 17.67
N ILE A 186 8.83 0.80 16.51
CA ILE A 186 10.24 1.04 16.22
C ILE A 186 10.32 2.13 15.16
N THR A 187 10.94 3.25 15.47
CA THR A 187 11.15 4.35 14.53
C THR A 187 12.59 4.36 14.05
N LEU A 188 12.79 4.25 12.72
CA LEU A 188 14.10 4.37 12.09
C LEU A 188 14.28 5.81 11.63
N THR A 189 15.37 6.44 12.07
CA THR A 189 15.77 7.81 11.69
C THR A 189 17.27 7.86 11.44
N GLY A 190 17.73 8.91 10.74
CA GLY A 190 19.15 9.11 10.47
C GLY A 190 19.69 8.29 9.30
N ILE A 191 18.82 7.64 8.52
CA ILE A 191 19.17 7.06 7.23
C ILE A 191 19.31 8.21 6.23
N THR A 192 20.38 8.20 5.45
CA THR A 192 20.58 9.24 4.43
C THR A 192 20.00 8.77 3.11
N TYR A 193 18.92 9.39 2.70
CA TYR A 193 18.32 9.25 1.38
C TYR A 193 18.82 10.36 0.46
N ASP A 194 18.81 10.13 -0.85
CA ASP A 194 19.07 11.20 -1.83
C ASP A 194 17.85 12.12 -1.97
N VAL A 195 16.64 11.54 -1.79
CA VAL A 195 15.36 12.26 -1.88
C VAL A 195 14.44 11.95 -0.70
N GLY A 196 14.18 10.67 -0.38
CA GLY A 196 13.36 10.24 0.75
C GLY A 196 12.75 8.84 0.59
N PRO A 197 12.34 8.16 1.67
CA PRO A 197 11.75 6.82 1.63
C PRO A 197 10.36 6.84 0.99
N TYR A 198 10.17 6.23 -0.17
CA TYR A 198 8.93 6.35 -0.94
C TYR A 198 8.18 5.03 -1.12
N GLY A 199 8.64 4.14 -1.99
CA GLY A 199 8.01 2.84 -2.24
C GLY A 199 8.40 1.81 -1.19
N LEU A 200 7.48 0.94 -0.83
CA LEU A 200 7.64 -0.08 0.21
C LEU A 200 7.10 -1.41 -0.27
N GLU A 201 7.84 -2.50 -0.03
CA GLU A 201 7.33 -3.85 -0.17
C GLU A 201 8.02 -4.81 0.79
N PHE A 202 7.27 -5.79 1.30
CA PHE A 202 7.81 -6.87 2.11
C PHE A 202 8.32 -8.03 1.25
N SER A 203 9.23 -8.84 1.80
CA SER A 203 9.49 -10.19 1.30
C SER A 203 8.31 -11.12 1.57
N SER A 204 8.13 -12.18 0.76
CA SER A 204 6.98 -13.09 0.89
C SER A 204 6.96 -13.85 2.22
N ASP A 205 8.12 -14.02 2.85
CA ASP A 205 8.28 -14.65 4.17
C ASP A 205 8.17 -13.66 5.35
N SER A 206 7.85 -12.37 5.08
CA SER A 206 7.72 -11.29 6.08
C SER A 206 9.00 -11.01 6.89
N THR A 207 10.16 -11.55 6.50
CA THR A 207 11.41 -11.38 7.26
C THR A 207 12.18 -10.13 6.85
N LYS A 208 11.89 -9.56 5.68
CA LYS A 208 12.55 -8.38 5.13
C LYS A 208 11.56 -7.40 4.55
N PHE A 209 12.00 -6.16 4.42
CA PHE A 209 11.30 -5.17 3.61
C PHE A 209 12.27 -4.35 2.78
N TYR A 210 11.75 -3.79 1.70
CA TYR A 210 12.48 -3.00 0.73
C TYR A 210 11.88 -1.62 0.62
N VAL A 211 12.74 -0.61 0.54
CA VAL A 211 12.34 0.79 0.40
C VAL A 211 13.08 1.39 -0.79
N SER A 212 12.35 2.01 -1.73
CA SER A 212 12.98 2.86 -2.76
C SER A 212 13.24 4.25 -2.22
N ASP A 213 14.37 4.84 -2.60
CA ASP A 213 14.60 6.26 -2.49
C ASP A 213 13.79 6.95 -3.61
N GLY A 214 12.74 7.65 -3.26
CA GLY A 214 11.75 8.16 -4.21
C GLY A 214 12.35 9.15 -5.20
N ALA A 215 12.17 8.87 -6.50
CA ALA A 215 12.84 9.58 -7.61
C ALA A 215 14.39 9.48 -7.59
N GLY A 216 14.97 8.68 -6.69
CA GLY A 216 16.39 8.35 -6.61
C GLY A 216 16.73 7.06 -7.33
N GLU A 217 17.98 6.63 -7.20
CA GLU A 217 18.56 5.45 -7.89
C GLU A 217 18.76 4.24 -6.97
N LYS A 218 18.32 4.33 -5.69
CA LYS A 218 18.65 3.37 -4.64
C LYS A 218 17.46 2.60 -4.13
N ILE A 219 17.71 1.34 -3.74
CA ILE A 219 16.79 0.50 -2.99
C ILE A 219 17.52 0.03 -1.74
N TYR A 220 16.88 0.15 -0.61
CA TYR A 220 17.37 -0.31 0.68
C TYR A 220 16.63 -1.57 1.11
N GLN A 221 17.37 -2.57 1.58
CA GLN A 221 16.83 -3.78 2.19
C GLN A 221 17.06 -3.75 3.69
N PHE A 222 16.01 -4.05 4.45
CA PHE A 222 16.03 -4.12 5.91
C PHE A 222 15.67 -5.53 6.37
N ASP A 223 16.33 -6.01 7.42
CA ASP A 223 16.10 -7.33 8.02
C ASP A 223 15.34 -7.20 9.34
N LEU A 224 14.13 -7.75 9.39
CA LEU A 224 13.23 -7.72 10.55
C LEU A 224 13.57 -8.81 11.62
N SER A 225 14.62 -9.61 11.41
CA SER A 225 15.17 -10.46 12.47
C SER A 225 15.82 -9.63 13.58
N HIS A 226 16.21 -8.39 13.30
CA HIS A 226 16.66 -7.38 14.25
C HIS A 226 15.45 -6.68 14.89
N THR A 227 15.54 -6.41 16.20
CA THR A 227 14.40 -5.90 16.99
C THR A 227 14.62 -4.53 17.58
N THR A 228 15.77 -3.89 17.32
CA THR A 228 16.05 -2.51 17.73
C THR A 228 16.30 -1.63 16.52
N ALA A 229 15.94 -0.34 16.60
CA ALA A 229 16.19 0.60 15.52
C ALA A 229 17.66 0.66 15.11
N VAL A 230 18.56 0.63 16.07
CA VAL A 230 20.03 0.64 15.84
C VAL A 230 20.45 -0.56 15.03
N ASP A 231 20.07 -1.78 15.46
CA ASP A 231 20.46 -3.00 14.75
C ASP A 231 19.85 -3.04 13.33
N ILE A 232 18.58 -2.65 13.16
CA ILE A 232 17.92 -2.62 11.84
C ILE A 232 18.68 -1.68 10.88
N ILE A 233 19.12 -0.51 11.37
CA ILE A 233 19.88 0.46 10.57
C ILE A 233 21.31 -0.03 10.32
N ASP A 234 21.99 -0.55 11.34
CA ASP A 234 23.39 -1.01 11.22
C ASP A 234 23.55 -2.19 10.25
N TYR A 235 22.51 -3.03 10.11
CA TYR A 235 22.48 -4.16 9.18
C TYR A 235 21.67 -3.90 7.91
N MET A 236 21.19 -2.67 7.69
CA MET A 236 20.56 -2.26 6.44
C MET A 236 21.53 -2.44 5.26
N ILE A 237 21.01 -2.90 4.14
CA ILE A 237 21.80 -3.10 2.92
C ILE A 237 21.29 -2.16 1.83
N GLU A 238 22.16 -1.29 1.35
CA GLU A 238 21.95 -0.57 0.09
C GLU A 238 22.23 -1.54 -1.07
N LEU A 239 21.22 -1.83 -1.88
CA LEU A 239 21.38 -2.67 -3.08
C LEU A 239 22.15 -1.90 -4.16
N PRO A 240 22.72 -2.60 -5.18
CA PRO A 240 23.40 -1.91 -6.27
C PRO A 240 22.54 -0.81 -6.90
N SER A 241 23.08 0.39 -6.98
CA SER A 241 22.39 1.56 -7.55
C SER A 241 22.01 1.32 -9.02
N ILE A 242 20.83 1.80 -9.40
CA ILE A 242 20.29 1.69 -10.76
C ILE A 242 20.47 3.04 -11.46
N SER A 243 21.64 3.20 -12.11
CA SER A 243 22.03 4.49 -12.69
C SER A 243 21.01 5.03 -13.69
N GLY A 244 20.60 6.27 -13.52
CA GLY A 244 19.63 6.98 -14.36
C GLY A 244 18.19 6.57 -14.13
N ALA A 245 17.89 5.81 -13.06
CA ALA A 245 16.54 5.50 -12.64
C ALA A 245 15.90 6.66 -11.84
N SER A 246 14.59 6.69 -11.86
CA SER A 246 13.75 7.50 -10.98
C SER A 246 12.75 6.56 -10.32
N LEU A 247 13.19 5.94 -9.23
CA LEU A 247 12.48 4.82 -8.62
C LEU A 247 11.19 5.29 -7.91
N GLY A 248 10.16 4.49 -8.02
CA GLY A 248 8.84 4.74 -7.44
C GLY A 248 8.36 3.57 -6.58
N ALA A 249 7.13 3.14 -6.85
CA ALA A 249 6.46 2.07 -6.13
C ALA A 249 7.17 0.72 -6.25
N LEU A 250 7.07 -0.08 -5.17
CA LEU A 250 7.39 -1.50 -5.16
C LEU A 250 6.10 -2.30 -4.98
N GLN A 251 5.97 -3.43 -5.69
CA GLN A 251 4.82 -4.31 -5.56
C GLN A 251 5.22 -5.77 -5.74
N MET A 252 4.83 -6.61 -4.79
CA MET A 252 4.96 -8.06 -4.92
C MET A 252 3.98 -8.59 -5.96
N GLY A 253 4.48 -9.40 -6.88
CA GLY A 253 3.69 -10.15 -7.84
C GLY A 253 3.21 -11.50 -7.29
N PRO A 254 2.27 -12.16 -7.99
CA PRO A 254 1.79 -13.50 -7.61
C PRO A 254 2.89 -14.59 -7.65
N ASP A 255 4.02 -14.30 -8.29
CA ASP A 255 5.21 -15.14 -8.38
C ASP A 255 6.23 -14.86 -7.26
N GLU A 256 5.81 -14.12 -6.23
CA GLU A 256 6.60 -13.74 -5.06
C GLU A 256 7.84 -12.89 -5.36
N LYS A 257 7.95 -12.33 -6.57
CA LYS A 257 8.96 -11.34 -6.91
C LYS A 257 8.47 -9.92 -6.61
N ILE A 258 9.40 -9.01 -6.35
CA ILE A 258 9.07 -7.60 -6.19
C ILE A 258 9.39 -6.87 -7.49
N TYR A 259 8.38 -6.21 -8.03
CA TYR A 259 8.47 -5.35 -9.21
C TYR A 259 8.62 -3.90 -8.76
N VAL A 260 9.61 -3.23 -9.33
CA VAL A 260 9.99 -1.85 -8.97
C VAL A 260 9.74 -0.95 -10.16
N ALA A 261 8.88 0.05 -9.95
CA ALA A 261 8.57 1.04 -10.98
C ALA A 261 9.73 2.03 -11.15
N ASP A 262 10.01 2.39 -12.40
CA ASP A 262 10.91 3.47 -12.81
C ASP A 262 10.10 4.46 -13.66
N LEU A 263 10.13 5.73 -13.29
CA LEU A 263 9.29 6.77 -13.88
C LEU A 263 9.57 6.91 -15.38
N ASP A 264 8.48 6.95 -16.17
CA ASP A 264 8.49 7.11 -17.62
C ASP A 264 9.30 6.04 -18.39
N LYS A 265 9.53 4.87 -17.79
CA LYS A 265 10.19 3.74 -18.46
C LYS A 265 9.18 2.67 -18.89
N PRO A 266 9.40 2.00 -20.05
CA PRO A 266 8.55 0.92 -20.53
C PRO A 266 8.92 -0.45 -19.93
N TYR A 267 9.55 -0.48 -18.76
CA TYR A 267 10.00 -1.68 -18.08
C TYR A 267 9.94 -1.50 -16.57
N LEU A 268 10.00 -2.60 -15.85
CA LEU A 268 10.18 -2.65 -14.39
C LEU A 268 11.52 -3.30 -14.07
N HIS A 269 12.13 -2.92 -12.96
CA HIS A 269 13.20 -3.68 -12.34
C HIS A 269 12.57 -4.79 -11.49
N VAL A 270 13.28 -5.89 -11.26
CA VAL A 270 12.74 -7.05 -10.55
C VAL A 270 13.70 -7.55 -9.48
N ILE A 271 13.22 -7.73 -8.28
CA ILE A 271 13.90 -8.47 -7.21
C ILE A 271 13.34 -9.89 -7.25
N HIS A 272 14.15 -10.84 -7.74
CA HIS A 272 13.71 -12.21 -8.01
C HIS A 272 13.56 -13.09 -6.78
N HIS A 273 14.37 -12.84 -5.75
CA HIS A 273 14.41 -13.64 -4.52
C HIS A 273 14.32 -12.73 -3.28
N PRO A 274 13.17 -12.10 -3.02
CA PRO A 274 13.07 -11.08 -1.95
C PRO A 274 13.41 -11.58 -0.55
N ASN A 275 13.33 -12.90 -0.32
CA ASN A 275 13.71 -13.52 0.95
C ASN A 275 15.25 -13.62 1.13
N GLY A 276 16.02 -13.41 0.05
CA GLY A 276 17.48 -13.46 0.08
C GLY A 276 18.12 -12.18 0.63
N LEU A 277 19.23 -12.31 1.36
CA LEU A 277 19.93 -11.16 1.95
C LEU A 277 20.92 -10.54 0.96
N GLY A 278 20.92 -9.24 0.81
CA GLY A 278 21.82 -8.47 -0.04
C GLY A 278 21.79 -8.97 -1.48
N VAL A 279 22.93 -9.28 -2.05
CA VAL A 279 23.04 -9.75 -3.46
C VAL A 279 22.26 -11.05 -3.75
N GLN A 280 21.91 -11.81 -2.72
CA GLN A 280 21.10 -13.04 -2.87
C GLN A 280 19.64 -12.73 -3.22
N CYS A 281 19.17 -11.50 -3.00
CA CYS A 281 17.83 -11.08 -3.43
C CYS A 281 17.70 -10.98 -4.95
N ASN A 282 18.83 -10.97 -5.68
CA ASN A 282 18.92 -10.97 -7.13
C ASN A 282 18.11 -9.85 -7.79
N LEU A 283 18.49 -8.61 -7.51
CA LEU A 283 17.96 -7.43 -8.21
C LEU A 283 18.44 -7.44 -9.67
N GLN A 284 17.50 -7.44 -10.62
CA GLN A 284 17.75 -7.33 -12.05
C GLN A 284 17.13 -6.03 -12.58
N THR A 285 17.89 -5.31 -13.41
CA THR A 285 17.43 -4.04 -13.99
C THR A 285 16.78 -4.28 -15.35
N ASN A 286 15.70 -3.55 -15.67
CA ASN A 286 15.00 -3.58 -16.96
C ASN A 286 14.54 -5.00 -17.36
N ASP A 287 14.10 -5.78 -16.38
CA ASP A 287 13.89 -7.22 -16.54
C ASP A 287 12.46 -7.58 -16.97
N PHE A 288 11.48 -6.71 -16.74
CA PHE A 288 10.09 -6.91 -17.13
C PHE A 288 9.64 -5.76 -18.06
N ILE A 289 9.29 -6.09 -19.30
CA ILE A 289 8.80 -5.12 -20.29
C ILE A 289 7.28 -4.97 -20.16
N LEU A 290 6.78 -3.72 -20.08
CA LEU A 290 5.38 -3.36 -19.94
C LEU A 290 4.62 -3.44 -21.27
#